data_ea268af1bc434f28b755ab82685ef0b8
#
_entry.id   ea268af1bc434f28b755ab82685ef0b8
#
_cell.length_a   1.000
_cell.length_b   1.000
_cell.length_c   1.000
_cell.angle_alpha   90.00
_cell.angle_beta   90.00
_cell.angle_gamma   90.00
#
_symmetry.space_group_name_H-M   'P 1'
#
loop_
_entity.id
_entity.type
_entity.pdbx_description
1 polymer ?
#
loop_
_entity_poly.entity_id
_entity_poly.type
_entity_poly.pdbx_seq_one_letter_code
_entity_poly.pdbx_strand_id
1 'polypeptide(L)'
;SGAIQRKDVLVIISYSGNTPELKNVIQHANRFGIKIIGCSSNKNSMLLKASDVKILLPKVREADPIGMVPTTSTTLTLLYFNCLAIALMNKMNFNKRKFKLLHSGGNIGKNLLAVADVMVTGKKIPIIDRNKTIGEAVKVINSKKLGMVLVTKKRKLSSIVTDGDCRRGLGRYSKKDKIEKIATRNPLKIDEDTTAHKALSIMNQKKITSLVVSSKSGKIKGICHIHNLLSHGIK
;
A
#
# COMPACT_ATOMS: atom_id res chain seq x y z
N SER A 1 -8.70 20.82 -27.47
CA SER A 1 -8.22 19.69 -28.32
C SER A 1 -6.71 19.47 -28.26
N GLY A 2 -5.90 20.48 -27.91
CA GLY A 2 -4.44 20.34 -27.86
C GLY A 2 -3.86 19.35 -26.82
N ALA A 3 -4.66 18.91 -25.84
CA ALA A 3 -4.24 17.95 -24.83
C ALA A 3 -4.42 16.48 -25.27
N ILE A 4 -5.21 16.21 -26.31
CA ILE A 4 -5.55 14.84 -26.73
C ILE A 4 -4.51 14.36 -27.76
N GLN A 5 -3.87 13.23 -27.49
CA GLN A 5 -2.83 12.63 -28.33
C GLN A 5 -3.36 11.39 -29.06
N ARG A 6 -2.72 11.04 -30.20
CA ARG A 6 -3.10 9.89 -31.03
C ARG A 6 -3.14 8.53 -30.29
N LYS A 7 -2.35 8.39 -29.23
CA LYS A 7 -2.30 7.16 -28.40
C LYS A 7 -3.38 7.10 -27.33
N ASP A 8 -4.14 8.17 -27.15
CA ASP A 8 -5.20 8.22 -26.14
C ASP A 8 -6.45 7.49 -26.62
N VAL A 9 -7.31 7.13 -25.68
CA VAL A 9 -8.67 6.67 -25.93
C VAL A 9 -9.63 7.69 -25.34
N LEU A 10 -10.52 8.20 -26.16
CA LEU A 10 -11.48 9.22 -25.76
C LEU A 10 -12.78 8.57 -25.30
N VAL A 11 -13.16 8.77 -24.05
CA VAL A 11 -14.46 8.35 -23.52
C VAL A 11 -15.40 9.53 -23.55
N ILE A 12 -16.47 9.44 -24.36
CA ILE A 12 -17.48 10.48 -24.50
C ILE A 12 -18.80 9.98 -23.94
N ILE A 13 -19.37 10.73 -23.00
CA ILE A 13 -20.63 10.40 -22.34
C ILE A 13 -21.65 11.47 -22.66
N SER A 14 -22.76 11.07 -23.30
CA SER A 14 -23.90 11.95 -23.56
C SER A 14 -25.17 11.13 -23.60
N TYR A 15 -26.11 11.38 -22.71
CA TYR A 15 -27.32 10.58 -22.60
C TYR A 15 -28.12 10.57 -23.91
N SER A 16 -28.33 11.74 -24.54
CA SER A 16 -28.96 11.84 -25.87
C SER A 16 -28.04 11.36 -27.00
N GLY A 17 -26.73 11.52 -26.83
CA GLY A 17 -25.68 11.26 -27.82
C GLY A 17 -25.69 12.19 -29.04
N ASN A 18 -26.53 13.25 -29.02
CA ASN A 18 -26.70 14.21 -30.13
C ASN A 18 -26.39 15.66 -29.70
N THR A 19 -25.69 15.86 -28.60
CA THR A 19 -25.26 17.16 -28.09
C THR A 19 -24.39 17.85 -29.15
N PRO A 20 -24.77 19.03 -29.66
CA PRO A 20 -24.07 19.68 -30.79
C PRO A 20 -22.59 19.94 -30.55
N GLU A 21 -22.23 20.28 -29.29
CA GLU A 21 -20.86 20.60 -28.87
C GLU A 21 -19.90 19.40 -29.03
N LEU A 22 -20.41 18.17 -29.06
CA LEU A 22 -19.59 16.97 -29.24
C LEU A 22 -19.10 16.82 -30.69
N LYS A 23 -19.76 17.47 -31.67
CA LYS A 23 -19.41 17.32 -33.10
C LYS A 23 -17.95 17.61 -33.38
N ASN A 24 -17.44 18.72 -32.86
CA ASN A 24 -16.06 19.14 -33.09
C ASN A 24 -15.04 18.15 -32.43
N VAL A 25 -15.35 17.64 -31.24
CA VAL A 25 -14.49 16.67 -30.54
C VAL A 25 -14.46 15.34 -31.30
N ILE A 26 -15.62 14.87 -31.76
CA ILE A 26 -15.74 13.63 -32.54
C ILE A 26 -15.00 13.76 -33.89
N GLN A 27 -15.17 14.88 -34.58
CA GLN A 27 -14.45 15.15 -35.85
C GLN A 27 -12.94 15.20 -35.64
N HIS A 28 -12.48 15.82 -34.54
CA HIS A 28 -11.07 15.85 -34.20
C HIS A 28 -10.52 14.45 -33.95
N ALA A 29 -11.21 13.64 -33.13
CA ALA A 29 -10.83 12.28 -32.85
C ALA A 29 -10.71 11.44 -34.13
N ASN A 30 -11.72 11.50 -34.99
CA ASN A 30 -11.74 10.76 -36.26
C ASN A 30 -10.60 11.20 -37.18
N ARG A 31 -10.34 12.52 -37.30
CA ARG A 31 -9.27 13.06 -38.13
C ARG A 31 -7.87 12.58 -37.72
N PHE A 32 -7.65 12.43 -36.42
CA PHE A 32 -6.34 11.99 -35.87
C PHE A 32 -6.26 10.51 -35.54
N GLY A 33 -7.30 9.74 -35.86
CA GLY A 33 -7.35 8.29 -35.60
C GLY A 33 -7.37 7.92 -34.12
N ILE A 34 -7.96 8.80 -33.28
CA ILE A 34 -8.09 8.60 -31.84
C ILE A 34 -9.32 7.73 -31.60
N LYS A 35 -9.18 6.63 -30.85
CA LYS A 35 -10.26 5.71 -30.54
C LYS A 35 -11.31 6.35 -29.64
N ILE A 36 -12.59 6.13 -29.97
CA ILE A 36 -13.74 6.67 -29.24
C ILE A 36 -14.51 5.54 -28.58
N ILE A 37 -14.72 5.65 -27.28
CA ILE A 37 -15.71 4.87 -26.52
C ILE A 37 -16.88 5.82 -26.26
N GLY A 38 -18.00 5.61 -26.93
CA GLY A 38 -19.20 6.43 -26.77
C GLY A 38 -20.21 5.78 -25.86
N CYS A 39 -20.77 6.56 -24.93
CA CYS A 39 -21.85 6.13 -24.02
C CYS A 39 -23.10 6.99 -24.23
N SER A 40 -24.22 6.37 -24.59
CA SER A 40 -25.49 7.06 -24.83
C SER A 40 -26.67 6.11 -24.60
N SER A 41 -27.88 6.68 -24.35
CA SER A 41 -29.15 5.90 -24.32
C SER A 41 -29.82 5.80 -25.72
N ASN A 42 -29.29 6.50 -26.73
CA ASN A 42 -29.84 6.51 -28.08
C ASN A 42 -28.91 5.76 -29.03
N LYS A 43 -29.33 4.55 -29.44
CA LYS A 43 -28.59 3.67 -30.37
C LYS A 43 -28.24 4.37 -31.70
N ASN A 44 -29.11 5.25 -32.18
CA ASN A 44 -28.95 5.93 -33.46
C ASN A 44 -28.29 7.29 -33.38
N SER A 45 -27.76 7.66 -32.21
CA SER A 45 -27.12 8.94 -31.98
C SER A 45 -25.86 9.13 -32.83
N MET A 46 -25.51 10.40 -33.09
CA MET A 46 -24.27 10.81 -33.74
C MET A 46 -23.05 10.24 -33.00
N LEU A 47 -23.06 10.28 -31.66
CA LEU A 47 -21.97 9.79 -30.83
C LEU A 47 -21.74 8.29 -31.04
N LEU A 48 -22.79 7.46 -30.90
CA LEU A 48 -22.63 6.00 -31.03
C LEU A 48 -22.29 5.58 -32.47
N LYS A 49 -22.78 6.29 -33.49
CA LYS A 49 -22.38 6.04 -34.88
C LYS A 49 -20.90 6.27 -35.13
N ALA A 50 -20.32 7.28 -34.48
CA ALA A 50 -18.92 7.66 -34.63
C ALA A 50 -17.96 6.88 -33.69
N SER A 51 -18.48 6.07 -32.77
CA SER A 51 -17.66 5.39 -31.75
C SER A 51 -17.16 4.03 -32.22
N ASP A 52 -15.89 3.73 -31.89
CA ASP A 52 -15.28 2.40 -32.07
C ASP A 52 -15.87 1.38 -31.08
N VAL A 53 -16.10 1.80 -29.83
CA VAL A 53 -16.78 1.01 -28.80
C VAL A 53 -18.05 1.74 -28.36
N LYS A 54 -19.16 1.01 -28.37
CA LYS A 54 -20.50 1.56 -28.12
C LYS A 54 -21.04 1.04 -26.80
N ILE A 55 -21.31 1.94 -25.85
CA ILE A 55 -21.97 1.65 -24.59
C ILE A 55 -23.39 2.20 -24.70
N LEU A 56 -24.36 1.27 -24.84
CA LEU A 56 -25.76 1.63 -24.91
C LEU A 56 -26.39 1.48 -23.53
N LEU A 57 -26.74 2.60 -22.91
CA LEU A 57 -27.49 2.63 -21.66
C LEU A 57 -28.99 2.43 -21.95
N PRO A 58 -29.75 1.79 -21.04
CA PRO A 58 -31.20 1.75 -21.16
C PRO A 58 -31.77 3.16 -21.11
N LYS A 59 -32.88 3.36 -21.87
CA LYS A 59 -33.65 4.59 -21.79
C LYS A 59 -34.48 4.55 -20.51
N VAL A 60 -34.29 5.49 -19.61
CA VAL A 60 -34.95 5.57 -18.30
C VAL A 60 -35.71 6.89 -18.17
N ARG A 61 -36.77 6.89 -17.35
CA ARG A 61 -37.45 8.13 -16.94
C ARG A 61 -36.64 8.77 -15.81
N GLU A 62 -36.47 10.09 -15.88
CA GLU A 62 -35.87 10.84 -14.80
C GLU A 62 -36.80 10.88 -13.58
N ALA A 63 -36.21 10.96 -12.38
CA ALA A 63 -36.96 10.85 -11.12
C ALA A 63 -37.61 12.18 -10.68
N ASP A 64 -37.27 13.29 -11.36
CA ASP A 64 -37.87 14.58 -11.09
C ASP A 64 -39.35 14.63 -11.54
N PRO A 65 -40.19 15.51 -10.97
CA PRO A 65 -41.62 15.58 -11.28
C PRO A 65 -41.95 15.81 -12.75
N ILE A 66 -41.08 16.53 -13.47
CA ILE A 66 -41.28 16.86 -14.89
C ILE A 66 -40.57 15.90 -15.85
N GLY A 67 -39.72 14.99 -15.33
CA GLY A 67 -38.99 13.99 -16.13
C GLY A 67 -37.89 14.56 -17.02
N MET A 68 -37.28 15.70 -16.64
CA MET A 68 -36.29 16.42 -17.47
C MET A 68 -34.96 16.61 -16.79
N VAL A 69 -34.92 16.68 -15.45
CA VAL A 69 -33.68 16.93 -14.71
C VAL A 69 -32.88 15.65 -14.58
N PRO A 70 -31.61 15.64 -15.02
CA PRO A 70 -30.76 14.45 -14.96
C PRO A 70 -30.63 13.92 -13.53
N THR A 71 -31.19 12.77 -13.26
CA THR A 71 -31.22 12.08 -11.95
C THR A 71 -30.96 10.58 -12.12
N THR A 72 -31.96 9.84 -12.64
CA THR A 72 -31.84 8.40 -12.88
C THR A 72 -30.76 8.10 -13.94
N SER A 73 -30.71 8.89 -15.02
CA SER A 73 -29.72 8.73 -16.07
C SER A 73 -28.29 8.94 -15.58
N THR A 74 -28.05 9.94 -14.74
CA THR A 74 -26.71 10.20 -14.15
C THR A 74 -26.31 9.11 -13.17
N THR A 75 -27.24 8.64 -12.33
CA THR A 75 -27.00 7.52 -11.40
C THR A 75 -26.66 6.24 -12.17
N LEU A 76 -27.40 5.93 -13.23
CA LEU A 76 -27.15 4.77 -14.07
C LEU A 76 -25.78 4.84 -14.76
N THR A 77 -25.43 6.00 -15.28
CA THR A 77 -24.12 6.26 -15.89
C THR A 77 -23.00 6.04 -14.88
N LEU A 78 -23.12 6.63 -13.69
CA LEU A 78 -22.16 6.47 -12.60
C LEU A 78 -21.98 4.99 -12.21
N LEU A 79 -23.09 4.26 -12.04
CA LEU A 79 -23.08 2.84 -11.71
C LEU A 79 -22.34 2.03 -12.78
N TYR A 80 -22.64 2.26 -14.06
CA TYR A 80 -21.98 1.57 -15.16
C TYR A 80 -20.46 1.77 -15.15
N PHE A 81 -20.01 3.03 -15.04
CA PHE A 81 -18.58 3.33 -15.04
C PHE A 81 -17.86 2.87 -13.75
N ASN A 82 -18.55 2.83 -12.62
CA ASN A 82 -18.02 2.21 -11.40
C ASN A 82 -17.79 0.70 -11.61
N CYS A 83 -18.74 -0.01 -12.20
CA CYS A 83 -18.58 -1.42 -12.53
C CYS A 83 -17.42 -1.65 -13.51
N LEU A 84 -17.29 -0.80 -14.54
CA LEU A 84 -16.21 -0.87 -15.50
C LEU A 84 -14.85 -0.62 -14.82
N ALA A 85 -14.75 0.38 -13.93
CA ALA A 85 -13.53 0.66 -13.18
C ALA A 85 -13.11 -0.55 -12.33
N ILE A 86 -14.04 -1.19 -11.61
CA ILE A 86 -13.76 -2.39 -10.81
C ILE A 86 -13.32 -3.56 -11.72
N ALA A 87 -13.96 -3.76 -12.86
CA ALA A 87 -13.56 -4.78 -13.82
C ALA A 87 -12.13 -4.56 -14.35
N LEU A 88 -11.77 -3.31 -14.66
CA LEU A 88 -10.41 -2.94 -15.06
C LEU A 88 -9.40 -3.15 -13.94
N MET A 89 -9.73 -2.77 -12.71
CA MET A 89 -8.87 -3.02 -11.54
C MET A 89 -8.57 -4.51 -11.38
N ASN A 90 -9.57 -5.36 -11.52
CA ASN A 90 -9.39 -6.81 -11.45
C ASN A 90 -8.50 -7.32 -12.59
N LYS A 91 -8.73 -6.89 -13.83
CA LYS A 91 -7.93 -7.26 -15.00
C LYS A 91 -6.48 -6.83 -14.88
N MET A 92 -6.21 -5.68 -14.27
CA MET A 92 -4.87 -5.12 -14.05
C MET A 92 -4.19 -5.70 -12.81
N ASN A 93 -4.80 -6.65 -12.09
CA ASN A 93 -4.32 -7.13 -10.79
C ASN A 93 -4.00 -5.96 -9.84
N PHE A 94 -4.94 -4.98 -9.79
CA PHE A 94 -4.79 -3.82 -8.92
C PHE A 94 -4.90 -4.24 -7.46
N ASN A 95 -3.90 -3.89 -6.65
CA ASN A 95 -3.81 -4.32 -5.26
C ASN A 95 -3.41 -3.14 -4.35
N LYS A 96 -3.41 -3.37 -3.04
CA LYS A 96 -3.05 -2.36 -2.04
C LYS A 96 -1.68 -1.70 -2.30
N ARG A 97 -0.70 -2.45 -2.81
CA ARG A 97 0.63 -1.92 -3.13
C ARG A 97 0.59 -0.93 -4.30
N LYS A 98 -0.13 -1.27 -5.38
CA LYS A 98 -0.35 -0.36 -6.53
C LYS A 98 -1.14 0.87 -6.11
N PHE A 99 -2.20 0.69 -5.29
CA PHE A 99 -2.99 1.80 -4.76
C PHE A 99 -2.13 2.79 -3.94
N LYS A 100 -1.25 2.27 -3.08
CA LYS A 100 -0.32 3.06 -2.28
C LYS A 100 0.63 3.92 -3.13
N LEU A 101 1.15 3.39 -4.26
CA LEU A 101 2.01 4.15 -5.16
C LEU A 101 1.31 5.39 -5.74
N LEU A 102 -0.01 5.29 -5.94
CA LEU A 102 -0.84 6.39 -6.46
C LEU A 102 -1.34 7.34 -5.37
N HIS A 103 -1.40 6.86 -4.10
CA HIS A 103 -1.95 7.59 -2.95
C HIS A 103 -0.93 7.64 -1.80
N SER A 104 0.25 8.21 -2.06
CA SER A 104 1.35 8.30 -1.08
C SER A 104 1.08 9.30 0.06
N GLY A 105 0.09 10.18 -0.08
CA GLY A 105 -0.26 11.22 0.90
C GLY A 105 -1.58 10.96 1.64
N GLY A 106 -1.80 11.73 2.70
CA GLY A 106 -3.04 11.71 3.49
C GLY A 106 -3.22 10.47 4.39
N ASN A 107 -4.37 10.39 5.06
CA ASN A 107 -4.68 9.30 6.01
C ASN A 107 -4.78 7.92 5.34
N ILE A 108 -5.23 7.87 4.09
CA ILE A 108 -5.34 6.61 3.33
C ILE A 108 -3.95 6.03 3.06
N GLY A 109 -2.99 6.86 2.64
CA GLY A 109 -1.61 6.43 2.40
C GLY A 109 -0.92 5.91 3.67
N LYS A 110 -1.12 6.60 4.81
CA LYS A 110 -0.59 6.17 6.12
C LYS A 110 -1.14 4.83 6.56
N ASN A 111 -2.45 4.58 6.40
CA ASN A 111 -3.10 3.33 6.76
C ASN A 111 -2.62 2.13 5.91
N LEU A 112 -2.03 2.40 4.75
CA LEU A 112 -1.50 1.39 3.83
C LEU A 112 0.01 1.15 3.97
N LEU A 113 0.69 1.87 4.89
CA LEU A 113 2.10 1.63 5.16
C LEU A 113 2.32 0.20 5.68
N ALA A 114 3.18 -0.55 5.00
CA ALA A 114 3.65 -1.84 5.47
C ALA A 114 4.92 -1.66 6.32
N VAL A 115 5.21 -2.65 7.14
CA VAL A 115 6.45 -2.70 7.92
C VAL A 115 7.69 -2.61 7.02
N ALA A 116 7.64 -3.21 5.81
CA ALA A 116 8.70 -3.12 4.81
C ALA A 116 9.10 -1.68 4.44
N ASP A 117 8.16 -0.73 4.54
CA ASP A 117 8.41 0.67 4.16
C ASP A 117 9.15 1.48 5.22
N VAL A 118 9.07 1.02 6.49
CA VAL A 118 9.53 1.76 7.67
C VAL A 118 10.58 1.02 8.49
N MET A 119 10.82 -0.26 8.22
CA MET A 119 11.79 -1.08 8.96
C MET A 119 13.23 -0.68 8.67
N VAL A 120 14.09 -0.93 9.64
CA VAL A 120 15.54 -0.83 9.49
C VAL A 120 16.08 -2.08 8.79
N THR A 121 16.89 -1.89 7.74
CA THR A 121 17.39 -2.98 6.89
C THR A 121 18.91 -2.96 6.71
N GLY A 122 19.45 -4.02 6.16
CA GLY A 122 20.84 -4.12 5.73
C GLY A 122 21.85 -3.99 6.87
N LYS A 123 22.94 -3.25 6.66
CA LYS A 123 24.04 -3.07 7.63
C LYS A 123 23.62 -2.32 8.92
N LYS A 124 22.43 -1.72 8.94
CA LYS A 124 21.90 -1.05 10.13
C LYS A 124 21.28 -2.03 11.14
N ILE A 125 20.97 -3.27 10.73
CA ILE A 125 20.44 -4.29 11.63
C ILE A 125 21.51 -4.68 12.64
N PRO A 126 21.26 -4.59 13.97
CA PRO A 126 22.18 -5.04 15.01
C PRO A 126 22.17 -6.58 15.06
N ILE A 127 23.21 -7.20 14.59
CA ILE A 127 23.39 -8.65 14.56
C ILE A 127 24.69 -9.02 15.28
N ILE A 128 24.65 -10.07 16.10
CA ILE A 128 25.81 -10.61 16.81
C ILE A 128 25.75 -12.15 16.77
N ASP A 129 26.92 -12.79 16.78
CA ASP A 129 26.98 -14.25 16.91
C ASP A 129 26.74 -14.70 18.36
N ARG A 130 26.11 -15.85 18.54
CA ARG A 130 25.78 -16.43 19.86
C ARG A 130 27.00 -16.66 20.77
N ASN A 131 28.18 -16.84 20.19
CA ASN A 131 29.40 -17.10 20.94
C ASN A 131 30.01 -15.83 21.56
N LYS A 132 29.47 -14.66 21.25
CA LYS A 132 29.89 -13.37 21.74
C LYS A 132 29.47 -13.14 23.19
N THR A 133 30.05 -12.09 23.81
CA THR A 133 29.84 -11.76 25.23
C THR A 133 28.71 -10.72 25.40
N ILE A 134 28.22 -10.61 26.64
CA ILE A 134 27.26 -9.56 27.02
C ILE A 134 27.83 -8.16 26.74
N GLY A 135 29.12 -7.94 27.04
CA GLY A 135 29.77 -6.64 26.79
C GLY A 135 29.83 -6.26 25.30
N GLU A 136 30.06 -7.24 24.42
CA GLU A 136 30.00 -7.00 22.96
C GLU A 136 28.58 -6.70 22.50
N ALA A 137 27.56 -7.37 23.04
CA ALA A 137 26.16 -7.09 22.74
C ALA A 137 25.77 -5.66 23.13
N VAL A 138 26.14 -5.20 24.32
CA VAL A 138 25.90 -3.82 24.79
C VAL A 138 26.53 -2.80 23.85
N LYS A 139 27.75 -3.04 23.37
CA LYS A 139 28.40 -2.15 22.36
C LYS A 139 27.59 -2.06 21.07
N VAL A 140 27.08 -3.21 20.57
CA VAL A 140 26.27 -3.24 19.33
C VAL A 140 24.93 -2.53 19.54
N ILE A 141 24.24 -2.76 20.66
CA ILE A 141 22.96 -2.10 20.98
C ILE A 141 23.15 -0.58 21.01
N ASN A 142 24.18 -0.09 21.75
CA ASN A 142 24.47 1.33 21.87
C ASN A 142 24.82 1.98 20.51
N SER A 143 25.61 1.30 19.67
CA SER A 143 26.00 1.82 18.38
C SER A 143 24.86 1.89 17.38
N LYS A 144 23.89 0.96 17.44
CA LYS A 144 22.75 0.88 16.49
C LYS A 144 21.49 1.60 16.98
N LYS A 145 21.39 1.93 18.27
CA LYS A 145 20.31 2.70 18.89
C LYS A 145 18.89 2.14 18.65
N LEU A 146 18.76 0.80 18.53
CA LEU A 146 17.47 0.12 18.34
C LEU A 146 17.00 -0.63 19.58
N GLY A 147 17.67 -0.44 20.74
CA GLY A 147 17.30 -1.05 22.01
C GLY A 147 17.39 -2.57 22.05
N MET A 148 17.92 -3.21 21.02
CA MET A 148 18.05 -4.66 20.91
C MET A 148 19.17 -5.08 19.97
N VAL A 149 19.58 -6.36 20.09
CA VAL A 149 20.45 -7.03 19.13
C VAL A 149 19.92 -8.41 18.80
N LEU A 150 20.00 -8.80 17.54
CA LEU A 150 19.64 -10.14 17.05
C LEU A 150 20.82 -11.07 17.24
N VAL A 151 20.58 -12.16 17.96
CA VAL A 151 21.60 -13.20 18.18
C VAL A 151 21.42 -14.30 17.15
N THR A 152 22.49 -14.59 16.42
CA THR A 152 22.47 -15.59 15.35
C THR A 152 23.35 -16.80 15.67
N LYS A 153 22.92 -17.98 15.20
CA LYS A 153 23.68 -19.21 15.15
C LYS A 153 23.75 -19.67 13.71
N LYS A 154 24.95 -19.83 13.14
CA LYS A 154 25.14 -20.22 11.73
C LYS A 154 24.29 -19.32 10.77
N ARG A 155 24.30 -18.00 11.00
CA ARG A 155 23.53 -16.98 10.25
C ARG A 155 21.99 -17.10 10.34
N LYS A 156 21.45 -17.97 11.19
CA LYS A 156 20.01 -18.07 11.48
C LYS A 156 19.72 -17.39 12.82
N LEU A 157 18.58 -16.67 12.88
CA LEU A 157 18.13 -16.06 14.13
C LEU A 157 17.85 -17.13 15.18
N SER A 158 18.49 -17.02 16.34
CA SER A 158 18.29 -17.94 17.49
C SER A 158 17.58 -17.28 18.65
N SER A 159 17.93 -16.04 18.94
CA SER A 159 17.40 -15.29 20.08
C SER A 159 17.61 -13.79 19.88
N ILE A 160 17.14 -12.99 20.81
CA ILE A 160 17.39 -11.55 20.89
C ILE A 160 17.90 -11.19 22.29
N VAL A 161 18.58 -10.07 22.39
CA VAL A 161 18.91 -9.41 23.66
C VAL A 161 18.49 -7.96 23.56
N THR A 162 17.75 -7.50 24.54
CA THR A 162 17.29 -6.10 24.65
C THR A 162 18.09 -5.36 25.73
N ASP A 163 18.01 -4.01 25.75
CA ASP A 163 18.54 -3.19 26.84
C ASP A 163 18.00 -3.63 28.21
N GLY A 164 16.72 -4.04 28.26
CA GLY A 164 16.11 -4.57 29.46
C GLY A 164 16.75 -5.88 29.94
N ASP A 165 17.11 -6.77 29.00
CA ASP A 165 17.80 -8.02 29.32
C ASP A 165 19.20 -7.77 29.85
N CYS A 166 19.93 -6.84 29.20
CA CYS A 166 21.26 -6.42 29.66
C CYS A 166 21.18 -5.86 31.09
N ARG A 167 20.23 -4.96 31.36
CA ARG A 167 20.04 -4.34 32.67
C ARG A 167 19.70 -5.38 33.76
N ARG A 168 18.79 -6.30 33.47
CA ARG A 168 18.44 -7.39 34.40
C ARG A 168 19.59 -8.36 34.61
N GLY A 169 20.43 -8.56 33.60
CA GLY A 169 21.60 -9.44 33.65
C GLY A 169 22.76 -8.89 34.46
N LEU A 170 22.94 -7.56 34.54
CA LEU A 170 24.08 -6.90 35.21
C LEU A 170 24.23 -7.26 36.69
N GLY A 171 23.18 -7.62 37.39
CA GLY A 171 23.21 -8.08 38.78
C GLY A 171 23.63 -9.55 38.98
N ARG A 172 23.66 -10.35 37.90
CA ARG A 172 23.88 -11.80 37.93
C ARG A 172 25.05 -12.26 37.09
N TYR A 173 25.44 -11.54 36.06
CA TYR A 173 26.41 -11.93 35.03
C TYR A 173 27.42 -10.85 34.78
N SER A 174 28.68 -11.23 34.49
CA SER A 174 29.74 -10.35 34.07
C SER A 174 29.61 -9.98 32.60
N LYS A 175 30.16 -8.82 32.22
CA LYS A 175 30.29 -8.41 30.80
C LYS A 175 31.06 -9.43 29.94
N LYS A 176 31.89 -10.29 30.57
CA LYS A 176 32.68 -11.35 29.92
C LYS A 176 31.84 -12.64 29.68
N ASP A 177 30.69 -12.77 30.33
CA ASP A 177 29.84 -13.93 30.17
C ASP A 177 29.22 -14.01 28.77
N LYS A 178 28.86 -15.23 28.34
CA LYS A 178 28.20 -15.49 27.04
C LYS A 178 26.84 -14.85 26.98
N ILE A 179 26.52 -14.24 25.84
CA ILE A 179 25.26 -13.55 25.56
C ILE A 179 24.02 -14.44 25.76
N GLU A 180 24.18 -15.76 25.57
CA GLU A 180 23.08 -16.73 25.70
C GLU A 180 22.48 -16.79 27.13
N LYS A 181 23.24 -16.40 28.16
CA LYS A 181 22.75 -16.36 29.55
C LYS A 181 21.63 -15.37 29.77
N ILE A 182 21.53 -14.32 28.95
CA ILE A 182 20.54 -13.25 29.06
C ILE A 182 19.59 -13.18 27.85
N ALA A 183 19.81 -14.02 26.84
CA ALA A 183 19.10 -13.95 25.58
C ALA A 183 17.69 -14.53 25.66
N THR A 184 16.70 -13.80 25.15
CA THR A 184 15.33 -14.27 25.00
C THR A 184 15.23 -15.11 23.72
N ARG A 185 14.87 -16.40 23.89
CA ARG A 185 14.65 -17.34 22.80
C ARG A 185 13.29 -17.09 22.13
N ASN A 186 13.15 -17.54 20.87
CA ASN A 186 11.90 -17.43 20.09
C ASN A 186 11.34 -16.00 20.06
N PRO A 187 12.11 -15.02 19.56
CA PRO A 187 11.65 -13.65 19.49
C PRO A 187 10.39 -13.54 18.63
N LEU A 188 9.50 -12.62 19.00
CA LEU A 188 8.31 -12.32 18.22
C LEU A 188 8.70 -11.80 16.84
N LYS A 189 8.16 -12.43 15.82
CA LYS A 189 8.41 -12.10 14.41
C LYS A 189 7.14 -11.63 13.75
N ILE A 190 7.27 -10.71 12.82
CA ILE A 190 6.19 -10.26 11.93
C ILE A 190 6.64 -10.36 10.47
N ASP A 191 5.68 -10.45 9.57
CA ASP A 191 5.93 -10.42 8.13
C ASP A 191 6.16 -8.98 7.66
N GLU A 192 6.98 -8.82 6.61
CA GLU A 192 7.27 -7.52 6.01
C GLU A 192 6.03 -6.83 5.43
N ASP A 193 5.00 -7.60 5.03
CA ASP A 193 3.72 -7.09 4.53
C ASP A 193 2.73 -6.70 5.64
N THR A 194 3.07 -6.93 6.92
CA THR A 194 2.26 -6.48 8.06
C THR A 194 2.09 -4.97 8.01
N THR A 195 0.87 -4.47 8.22
CA THR A 195 0.65 -3.01 8.25
C THR A 195 1.36 -2.36 9.43
N ALA A 196 1.84 -1.13 9.25
CA ALA A 196 2.53 -0.37 10.29
C ALA A 196 1.66 -0.19 11.55
N HIS A 197 0.35 0.07 11.37
CA HIS A 197 -0.60 0.13 12.49
C HIS A 197 -0.72 -1.18 13.26
N LYS A 198 -0.78 -2.32 12.55
CA LYS A 198 -0.82 -3.64 13.22
C LYS A 198 0.48 -3.91 13.99
N ALA A 199 1.63 -3.52 13.43
CA ALA A 199 2.91 -3.63 14.13
C ALA A 199 2.94 -2.79 15.41
N LEU A 200 2.45 -1.53 15.36
CA LEU A 200 2.33 -0.66 16.54
C LEU A 200 1.37 -1.26 17.59
N SER A 201 0.22 -1.76 17.16
CA SER A 201 -0.74 -2.42 18.05
C SER A 201 -0.10 -3.62 18.79
N ILE A 202 0.66 -4.46 18.07
CA ILE A 202 1.40 -5.59 18.67
C ILE A 202 2.43 -5.08 19.68
N MET A 203 3.19 -4.02 19.35
CA MET A 203 4.19 -3.44 20.25
C MET A 203 3.53 -2.93 21.54
N ASN A 204 2.42 -2.22 21.44
CA ASN A 204 1.68 -1.70 22.60
C ASN A 204 1.10 -2.84 23.47
N GLN A 205 0.46 -3.82 22.85
CA GLN A 205 -0.11 -4.99 23.56
C GLN A 205 0.96 -5.79 24.29
N LYS A 206 2.11 -6.01 23.66
CA LYS A 206 3.22 -6.78 24.23
C LYS A 206 4.19 -5.93 25.07
N LYS A 207 3.98 -4.61 25.16
CA LYS A 207 4.85 -3.65 25.86
C LYS A 207 6.31 -3.75 25.42
N ILE A 208 6.53 -3.81 24.09
CA ILE A 208 7.84 -3.88 23.45
C ILE A 208 8.01 -2.76 22.43
N THR A 209 9.24 -2.32 22.20
CA THR A 209 9.55 -1.20 21.30
C THR A 209 10.06 -1.64 19.94
N SER A 210 10.33 -2.93 19.74
CA SER A 210 10.91 -3.45 18.51
C SER A 210 10.37 -4.83 18.18
N LEU A 211 10.21 -5.08 16.87
CA LEU A 211 9.78 -6.36 16.32
C LEU A 211 10.78 -6.84 15.27
N VAL A 212 11.08 -8.13 15.29
CA VAL A 212 11.88 -8.75 14.21
C VAL A 212 11.03 -8.94 12.98
N VAL A 213 11.50 -8.49 11.83
CA VAL A 213 10.83 -8.68 10.55
C VAL A 213 11.49 -9.81 9.80
N SER A 214 10.72 -10.82 9.43
CA SER A 214 11.21 -11.98 8.69
C SER A 214 10.31 -12.29 7.49
N SER A 215 10.89 -12.91 6.47
CA SER A 215 10.09 -13.51 5.39
C SER A 215 9.37 -14.76 5.88
N LYS A 216 8.43 -15.26 5.09
CA LYS A 216 7.74 -16.55 5.32
C LYS A 216 8.71 -17.74 5.42
N SER A 217 9.88 -17.65 4.76
CA SER A 217 10.97 -18.65 4.88
C SER A 217 11.82 -18.50 6.14
N GLY A 218 11.52 -17.55 7.05
CA GLY A 218 12.25 -17.31 8.29
C GLY A 218 13.55 -16.48 8.14
N LYS A 219 13.85 -15.97 6.93
CA LYS A 219 15.01 -15.10 6.70
C LYS A 219 14.76 -13.73 7.32
N ILE A 220 15.71 -13.22 8.11
CA ILE A 220 15.66 -11.87 8.68
C ILE A 220 15.65 -10.84 7.53
N LYS A 221 14.68 -9.94 7.53
CA LYS A 221 14.53 -8.83 6.58
C LYS A 221 14.88 -7.49 7.22
N GLY A 222 14.54 -7.32 8.50
CA GLY A 222 14.76 -6.07 9.20
C GLY A 222 14.33 -6.08 10.65
N ILE A 223 14.31 -4.89 11.23
CA ILE A 223 13.74 -4.59 12.55
C ILE A 223 12.76 -3.44 12.39
N CYS A 224 11.54 -3.63 12.84
CA CYS A 224 10.57 -2.55 12.99
C CYS A 224 10.69 -1.97 14.40
N HIS A 225 11.06 -0.69 14.51
CA HIS A 225 11.19 0.00 15.78
C HIS A 225 10.09 1.04 15.94
N ILE A 226 9.57 1.23 17.16
CA ILE A 226 8.45 2.12 17.43
C ILE A 226 8.70 3.56 16.94
N HIS A 227 9.90 4.09 17.13
CA HIS A 227 10.24 5.44 16.66
C HIS A 227 10.18 5.59 15.14
N ASN A 228 10.46 4.51 14.39
CA ASN A 228 10.28 4.54 12.93
C ASN A 228 8.81 4.63 12.55
N LEU A 229 7.92 3.95 13.28
CA LEU A 229 6.47 4.05 13.07
C LEU A 229 5.97 5.46 13.37
N LEU A 230 6.33 6.00 14.54
CA LEU A 230 5.93 7.33 14.97
C LEU A 230 6.43 8.45 14.04
N SER A 231 7.67 8.35 13.53
CA SER A 231 8.23 9.33 12.58
C SER A 231 7.49 9.35 11.23
N HIS A 232 6.82 8.25 10.87
CA HIS A 232 5.94 8.17 9.70
C HIS A 232 4.47 8.54 10.02
N GLY A 233 4.21 9.04 11.22
CA GLY A 233 2.89 9.52 11.65
C GLY A 233 1.90 8.40 11.95
N ILE A 234 2.38 7.19 12.26
CA ILE A 234 1.57 6.07 12.74
C ILE A 234 1.35 6.26 14.24
N LYS A 235 0.09 6.36 14.63
CA LYS A 235 -0.34 6.59 16.02
C LYS A 235 -1.27 5.47 16.48
#